data_af75f4b12d3f4f0450c30f70b95010f3
#
_entry.id   af75f4b12d3f4f0450c30f70b95010f3
#
_cell.length_a   1.000
_cell.length_b   1.000
_cell.length_c   1.000
_cell.angle_alpha   90.00
_cell.angle_beta   90.00
_cell.angle_gamma   90.00
#
_symmetry.space_group_name_H-M   'P 1'
#
loop_
_entity.id
_entity.type
_entity.pdbx_description
1 polymer ?
#
loop_
_entity_poly.entity_id
_entity_poly.type
_entity_poly.pdbx_seq_one_letter_code
_entity_poly.pdbx_strand_id
1 'polypeptide(L)'
;MRNYFAVCATLLLAGAAGMGLHAQVQYAIGQNVAPIFEGWERNPDGSFNMVFGYLNRNYEEEVDIAIGGENSIKVGDEVFGDKGQPTHFYPRRQRFLFRVVVPKDFPETQKVIWTLTSHGRTDQAKGWLQPEWELSKDVMVENMGGGVPDPANKAPEMTIEPVTASVSGSATLTASATDDGLPKPYRRAPSNPDRDSQPKRPRGVQIKWIEYRGPGKVMFKPGASEVIYGQPVTMTTKASFTMPGTYVLRAIADDGQLFTAHDVTVNVTGNSSQEQH
;
A
#
# COMPACT_ATOMS: atom_id res chain seq x y z
N MET A 1 70.85 -11.33 29.68
CA MET A 1 69.86 -11.42 28.60
C MET A 1 68.57 -11.99 29.20
N ARG A 2 67.67 -11.13 29.59
CA ARG A 2 66.45 -11.57 30.27
C ARG A 2 65.41 -10.45 30.10
N ASN A 3 64.19 -10.81 29.62
CA ASN A 3 62.95 -10.04 29.72
C ASN A 3 62.74 -8.87 28.73
N TYR A 4 62.50 -9.19 27.42
CA TYR A 4 61.82 -8.26 26.49
C TYR A 4 60.70 -8.92 25.65
N PHE A 5 60.21 -10.09 26.02
CA PHE A 5 59.16 -10.78 25.24
C PHE A 5 57.72 -10.71 25.87
N ALA A 6 57.53 -9.95 26.90
CA ALA A 6 56.24 -9.96 27.62
C ALA A 6 55.36 -8.70 27.47
N VAL A 7 55.76 -7.70 26.64
CA VAL A 7 55.01 -6.42 26.54
C VAL A 7 54.28 -6.25 25.23
N CYS A 8 54.51 -7.08 24.20
CA CYS A 8 53.82 -6.95 22.91
C CYS A 8 52.50 -7.72 22.77
N ALA A 9 52.09 -8.53 23.72
CA ALA A 9 50.85 -9.34 23.61
C ALA A 9 49.59 -8.69 24.22
N THR A 10 49.70 -7.55 24.91
CA THR A 10 48.60 -6.92 25.63
C THR A 10 47.99 -5.71 24.90
N LEU A 11 48.49 -5.31 23.74
CA LEU A 11 48.01 -4.16 22.98
C LEU A 11 47.11 -4.52 21.76
N LEU A 12 46.84 -5.79 21.51
CA LEU A 12 45.99 -6.25 20.39
C LEU A 12 44.55 -6.64 20.77
N LEU A 13 44.20 -6.57 22.08
CA LEU A 13 42.83 -6.87 22.52
C LEU A 13 41.94 -5.64 22.81
N ALA A 14 42.43 -4.42 22.66
CA ALA A 14 41.67 -3.20 22.93
C ALA A 14 41.02 -2.57 21.71
N GLY A 15 41.14 -3.17 20.52
CA GLY A 15 40.61 -2.63 19.27
C GLY A 15 39.25 -3.18 18.79
N ALA A 16 38.67 -4.16 19.49
CA ALA A 16 37.43 -4.83 19.02
C ALA A 16 36.13 -4.40 19.72
N ALA A 17 36.18 -3.38 20.57
CA ALA A 17 35.00 -2.95 21.35
C ALA A 17 34.38 -1.65 20.85
N GLY A 18 34.22 -1.47 19.55
CA GLY A 18 33.71 -0.22 18.98
C GLY A 18 32.81 -0.32 17.76
N MET A 19 32.47 -1.53 17.28
CA MET A 19 31.38 -1.64 16.29
C MET A 19 30.06 -1.73 17.06
N GLY A 20 29.53 -0.57 17.47
CA GLY A 20 28.15 -0.44 17.86
C GLY A 20 27.29 -0.91 16.70
N LEU A 21 26.70 -2.09 16.82
CA LEU A 21 25.56 -2.49 15.99
C LEU A 21 24.49 -1.45 16.25
N HIS A 22 24.41 -0.43 15.38
CA HIS A 22 23.25 0.45 15.33
C HIS A 22 22.07 -0.42 14.85
N ALA A 23 21.46 -1.17 15.77
CA ALA A 23 20.18 -1.80 15.53
C ALA A 23 19.21 -0.66 15.20
N GLN A 24 18.70 -0.63 14.00
CA GLN A 24 17.66 0.32 13.61
C GLN A 24 16.46 0.08 14.53
N VAL A 25 16.12 1.07 15.35
CA VAL A 25 14.99 0.96 16.27
C VAL A 25 13.72 0.79 15.45
N GLN A 26 13.05 -0.33 15.63
CA GLN A 26 11.76 -0.63 14.99
C GLN A 26 10.66 -0.47 16.05
N TYR A 27 9.72 0.42 15.76
CA TYR A 27 8.59 0.66 16.65
C TYR A 27 7.40 -0.18 16.20
N ALA A 28 6.89 -1.05 17.09
CA ALA A 28 5.69 -1.84 16.81
C ALA A 28 4.46 -0.93 16.64
N ILE A 29 4.31 0.04 17.55
CA ILE A 29 3.15 0.93 17.66
C ILE A 29 3.58 2.36 18.05
N GLY A 30 2.63 3.31 17.99
CA GLY A 30 2.79 4.68 18.50
C GLY A 30 3.48 5.65 17.56
N GLN A 31 3.74 5.26 16.31
CA GLN A 31 4.35 6.12 15.31
C GLN A 31 3.30 6.70 14.36
N ASN A 32 3.58 7.88 13.82
CA ASN A 32 2.70 8.56 12.88
C ASN A 32 2.69 7.94 11.49
N VAL A 33 1.64 8.26 10.74
CA VAL A 33 1.49 7.96 9.31
C VAL A 33 1.92 9.18 8.51
N ALA A 34 2.91 9.02 7.63
CA ALA A 34 3.39 10.06 6.74
C ALA A 34 2.78 9.89 5.34
N PRO A 35 2.06 10.88 4.80
CA PRO A 35 1.61 10.88 3.42
C PRO A 35 2.81 11.03 2.49
N ILE A 36 2.74 10.49 1.27
CA ILE A 36 3.81 10.57 0.29
C ILE A 36 3.22 10.86 -1.08
N PHE A 37 3.80 11.84 -1.78
CA PHE A 37 3.56 12.06 -3.19
C PHE A 37 4.44 11.10 -3.97
N GLU A 38 3.83 10.28 -4.85
CA GLU A 38 4.55 9.27 -5.64
C GLU A 38 4.97 9.81 -7.01
N GLY A 39 4.25 10.82 -7.50
CA GLY A 39 4.39 11.40 -8.82
C GLY A 39 3.04 11.66 -9.47
N TRP A 40 3.03 11.92 -10.78
CA TRP A 40 1.82 12.23 -11.53
C TRP A 40 1.79 11.49 -12.88
N GLU A 41 0.59 11.25 -13.40
CA GLU A 41 0.32 10.54 -14.64
C GLU A 41 -0.53 11.42 -15.57
N ARG A 42 -0.35 11.28 -16.89
CA ARG A 42 -1.26 11.87 -17.89
C ARG A 42 -2.44 10.96 -18.15
N ASN A 43 -3.62 11.53 -18.18
CA ASN A 43 -4.82 10.85 -18.62
C ASN A 43 -5.03 11.05 -20.14
N PRO A 44 -5.73 10.12 -20.82
CA PRO A 44 -6.01 10.24 -22.25
C PRO A 44 -6.81 11.49 -22.65
N ASP A 45 -7.60 12.06 -21.73
CA ASP A 45 -8.38 13.29 -21.93
C ASP A 45 -7.58 14.58 -21.72
N GLY A 46 -6.29 14.45 -21.37
CA GLY A 46 -5.36 15.54 -21.11
C GLY A 46 -5.35 16.02 -19.64
N SER A 47 -6.23 15.51 -18.79
CA SER A 47 -6.15 15.75 -17.34
C SER A 47 -4.96 15.01 -16.73
N PHE A 48 -4.68 15.25 -15.45
CA PHE A 48 -3.57 14.61 -14.74
C PHE A 48 -4.06 13.93 -13.46
N ASN A 49 -3.41 12.82 -13.11
CA ASN A 49 -3.54 12.16 -11.82
C ASN A 49 -2.37 12.52 -10.92
N MET A 50 -2.60 13.17 -9.81
CA MET A 50 -1.63 13.27 -8.73
C MET A 50 -1.72 12.01 -7.88
N VAL A 51 -0.65 11.22 -7.86
CA VAL A 51 -0.61 9.88 -7.27
C VAL A 51 -0.01 9.94 -5.88
N PHE A 52 -0.68 9.34 -4.92
CA PHE A 52 -0.27 9.34 -3.53
C PHE A 52 -0.20 7.92 -2.95
N GLY A 53 0.69 7.76 -1.98
CA GLY A 53 0.81 6.64 -1.09
C GLY A 53 1.15 7.13 0.31
N TYR A 54 1.50 6.23 1.22
CA TYR A 54 1.90 6.60 2.57
C TYR A 54 2.94 5.66 3.16
N LEU A 55 3.54 6.08 4.26
CA LEU A 55 4.32 5.25 5.18
C LEU A 55 3.71 5.33 6.57
N ASN A 56 3.02 4.28 6.98
CA ASN A 56 2.75 4.06 8.39
C ASN A 56 4.04 3.55 9.04
N ARG A 57 4.62 4.33 9.95
CA ARG A 57 5.94 4.04 10.53
C ARG A 57 5.91 2.90 11.54
N ASN A 58 4.73 2.48 11.95
CA ASN A 58 4.52 1.31 12.80
C ASN A 58 4.79 0.01 12.04
N TYR A 59 5.22 -1.03 12.76
CA TYR A 59 5.39 -2.37 12.21
C TYR A 59 4.15 -3.24 12.39
N GLU A 60 3.31 -2.95 13.38
CA GLU A 60 2.14 -3.76 13.74
C GLU A 60 0.85 -2.96 13.85
N GLU A 61 0.92 -1.66 14.17
CA GLU A 61 -0.26 -0.84 14.37
C GLU A 61 -0.90 -0.42 13.07
N GLU A 62 -2.16 -0.77 12.89
CA GLU A 62 -3.08 -0.17 11.92
C GLU A 62 -3.66 1.11 12.52
N VAL A 63 -3.70 2.19 11.75
CA VAL A 63 -4.15 3.50 12.22
C VAL A 63 -5.37 3.94 11.44
N ASP A 64 -6.41 4.41 12.13
CA ASP A 64 -7.59 4.98 11.52
C ASP A 64 -7.56 6.51 11.65
N ILE A 65 -7.70 7.22 10.53
CA ILE A 65 -7.75 8.69 10.47
C ILE A 65 -8.93 9.07 9.59
N ALA A 66 -9.99 9.54 10.22
CA ALA A 66 -11.20 9.94 9.51
C ALA A 66 -10.95 11.15 8.59
N ILE A 67 -11.69 11.22 7.47
CA ILE A 67 -11.66 12.39 6.60
C ILE A 67 -12.14 13.62 7.39
N GLY A 68 -11.37 14.71 7.30
CA GLY A 68 -11.62 15.94 8.04
C GLY A 68 -10.35 16.73 8.26
N GLY A 69 -10.22 17.42 9.40
CA GLY A 69 -9.05 18.22 9.74
C GLY A 69 -7.75 17.44 9.81
N GLU A 70 -7.82 16.16 10.24
CA GLU A 70 -6.65 15.30 10.39
C GLU A 70 -6.32 14.49 9.13
N ASN A 71 -7.22 14.44 8.14
CA ASN A 71 -7.04 13.75 6.86
C ASN A 71 -7.73 14.56 5.76
N SER A 72 -7.03 15.49 5.17
CA SER A 72 -7.58 16.42 4.20
C SER A 72 -6.68 16.61 2.97
N ILE A 73 -7.32 16.94 1.84
CA ILE A 73 -6.65 17.32 0.60
C ILE A 73 -6.91 18.79 0.32
N LYS A 74 -5.85 19.52 0.01
CA LYS A 74 -5.90 20.92 -0.46
C LYS A 74 -5.42 20.98 -1.91
N VAL A 75 -6.15 21.69 -2.77
CA VAL A 75 -5.77 21.94 -4.16
C VAL A 75 -5.72 23.45 -4.36
N GLY A 76 -4.54 24.00 -4.56
CA GLY A 76 -4.34 25.45 -4.51
C GLY A 76 -4.73 26.01 -3.14
N ASP A 77 -5.72 26.89 -3.09
CA ASP A 77 -6.25 27.47 -1.85
C ASP A 77 -7.51 26.77 -1.32
N GLU A 78 -8.10 25.89 -2.10
CA GLU A 78 -9.33 25.18 -1.73
C GLU A 78 -9.01 23.91 -0.94
N VAL A 79 -9.69 23.74 0.20
CA VAL A 79 -9.59 22.55 1.05
C VAL A 79 -10.76 21.63 0.76
N PHE A 80 -10.45 20.42 0.34
CA PHE A 80 -11.42 19.36 0.11
C PHE A 80 -11.38 18.35 1.25
N GLY A 81 -12.54 17.95 1.75
CA GLY A 81 -12.63 16.83 2.66
C GLY A 81 -12.27 15.53 1.93
N ASP A 82 -13.09 15.09 0.99
CA ASP A 82 -12.96 13.82 0.28
C ASP A 82 -12.48 14.00 -1.16
N LYS A 83 -11.33 13.39 -1.49
CA LYS A 83 -10.76 13.28 -2.84
C LYS A 83 -10.31 11.84 -3.16
N GLY A 84 -10.83 10.86 -2.44
CA GLY A 84 -10.50 9.46 -2.65
C GLY A 84 -9.43 8.91 -1.70
N GLN A 85 -8.92 9.68 -0.73
CA GLN A 85 -7.91 9.22 0.22
C GLN A 85 -8.46 8.14 1.18
N PRO A 86 -7.61 7.21 1.68
CA PRO A 86 -8.01 6.19 2.65
C PRO A 86 -8.32 6.80 4.02
N THR A 87 -9.05 6.04 4.86
CA THR A 87 -9.17 6.32 6.30
C THR A 87 -8.52 5.25 7.16
N HIS A 88 -8.22 4.08 6.58
CA HIS A 88 -7.53 2.98 7.24
C HIS A 88 -6.10 2.84 6.70
N PHE A 89 -5.12 2.77 7.60
CA PHE A 89 -3.70 2.80 7.26
C PHE A 89 -2.96 1.58 7.80
N TYR A 90 -2.74 0.60 6.93
CA TYR A 90 -1.95 -0.60 7.22
C TYR A 90 -0.49 -0.27 7.56
N PRO A 91 0.20 -1.11 8.34
CA PRO A 91 1.61 -0.92 8.64
C PRO A 91 2.48 -0.80 7.39
N ARG A 92 3.57 -0.06 7.53
CA ARG A 92 4.63 0.12 6.56
C ARG A 92 4.19 0.88 5.30
N ARG A 93 4.95 0.71 4.23
CA ARG A 93 4.85 1.49 2.98
C ARG A 93 3.72 0.97 2.10
N GLN A 94 2.77 1.84 1.73
CA GLN A 94 1.75 1.60 0.71
C GLN A 94 1.97 2.59 -0.44
N ARG A 95 2.22 2.06 -1.65
CA ARG A 95 2.58 2.84 -2.83
C ARG A 95 1.42 2.97 -3.80
N PHE A 96 1.37 4.07 -4.55
CA PHE A 96 0.43 4.29 -5.67
C PHE A 96 -1.05 4.02 -5.29
N LEU A 97 -1.43 4.39 -4.07
CA LEU A 97 -2.66 3.93 -3.43
C LEU A 97 -3.91 4.60 -3.98
N PHE A 98 -3.85 5.91 -4.23
CA PHE A 98 -4.97 6.67 -4.80
C PHE A 98 -4.50 7.83 -5.67
N ARG A 99 -5.43 8.38 -6.42
CA ARG A 99 -5.21 9.43 -7.39
C ARG A 99 -6.15 10.61 -7.15
N VAL A 100 -5.61 11.80 -7.18
CA VAL A 100 -6.39 13.05 -7.20
C VAL A 100 -6.33 13.60 -8.62
N VAL A 101 -7.47 13.59 -9.30
CA VAL A 101 -7.55 14.14 -10.66
C VAL A 101 -7.51 15.65 -10.61
N VAL A 102 -6.66 16.26 -11.44
CA VAL A 102 -6.60 17.70 -11.69
C VAL A 102 -6.80 17.99 -13.18
N PRO A 103 -7.38 19.15 -13.56
CA PRO A 103 -7.73 19.42 -14.93
C PRO A 103 -6.50 19.61 -15.83
N LYS A 104 -6.70 19.60 -17.16
CA LYS A 104 -5.62 19.74 -18.16
C LYS A 104 -4.90 21.09 -18.12
N ASP A 105 -5.56 22.11 -17.62
CA ASP A 105 -5.04 23.48 -17.43
C ASP A 105 -4.53 23.73 -16.02
N PHE A 106 -4.29 22.66 -15.25
CA PHE A 106 -3.74 22.76 -13.90
C PHE A 106 -2.35 23.43 -13.92
N PRO A 107 -2.16 24.56 -13.21
CA PRO A 107 -0.89 25.28 -13.25
C PRO A 107 0.26 24.43 -12.68
N GLU A 108 1.42 24.41 -13.34
CA GLU A 108 2.61 23.66 -12.90
C GLU A 108 3.09 24.05 -11.49
N THR A 109 2.85 25.31 -11.11
CA THR A 109 3.23 25.83 -9.78
C THR A 109 2.22 25.51 -8.68
N GLN A 110 1.00 25.12 -9.05
CA GLN A 110 -0.06 24.80 -8.10
C GLN A 110 0.18 23.41 -7.48
N LYS A 111 -0.20 23.27 -6.21
CA LYS A 111 0.06 22.05 -5.46
C LYS A 111 -1.24 21.39 -5.03
N VAL A 112 -1.22 20.05 -5.07
CA VAL A 112 -2.14 19.20 -4.34
C VAL A 112 -1.43 18.78 -3.05
N ILE A 113 -2.01 19.09 -1.91
CA ILE A 113 -1.39 18.84 -0.59
C ILE A 113 -2.28 17.88 0.18
N TRP A 114 -1.74 16.71 0.48
CA TRP A 114 -2.37 15.77 1.39
C TRP A 114 -1.80 15.95 2.78
N THR A 115 -2.66 16.22 3.76
CA THR A 115 -2.29 16.38 5.17
C THR A 115 -2.83 15.23 5.99
N LEU A 116 -1.97 14.62 6.81
CA LEU A 116 -2.33 13.63 7.80
C LEU A 116 -1.83 14.04 9.17
N THR A 117 -2.70 13.90 10.18
CA THR A 117 -2.34 14.07 11.60
C THR A 117 -2.63 12.77 12.35
N SER A 118 -1.63 12.20 12.98
CA SER A 118 -1.75 11.00 13.81
C SER A 118 -0.71 11.01 14.93
N HIS A 119 -1.04 10.46 16.10
CA HIS A 119 -0.16 10.45 17.27
C HIS A 119 0.46 11.82 17.60
N GLY A 120 -0.35 12.90 17.44
CA GLY A 120 0.07 14.27 17.73
C GLY A 120 1.06 14.87 16.72
N ARG A 121 1.31 14.24 15.58
CA ARG A 121 2.18 14.73 14.50
C ARG A 121 1.41 14.94 13.22
N THR A 122 1.66 16.07 12.58
CA THR A 122 1.12 16.41 11.28
C THR A 122 2.22 16.34 10.22
N ASP A 123 1.98 15.56 9.17
CA ASP A 123 2.83 15.47 7.99
C ASP A 123 2.05 15.85 6.74
N GLN A 124 2.75 16.36 5.73
CA GLN A 124 2.18 16.77 4.45
C GLN A 124 2.96 16.19 3.28
N ALA A 125 2.24 15.67 2.28
CA ALA A 125 2.76 15.41 0.96
C ALA A 125 2.29 16.49 0.00
N LYS A 126 3.22 17.05 -0.78
CA LYS A 126 2.94 18.11 -1.75
C LYS A 126 3.24 17.59 -3.15
N GLY A 127 2.20 17.46 -3.98
CA GLY A 127 2.29 17.06 -5.38
C GLY A 127 2.09 18.24 -6.32
N TRP A 128 2.87 18.30 -7.39
CA TRP A 128 2.74 19.25 -8.50
C TRP A 128 3.28 18.66 -9.79
N LEU A 129 3.05 19.27 -10.94
CA LEU A 129 3.44 18.77 -12.25
C LEU A 129 4.93 19.02 -12.56
N GLN A 130 5.82 18.54 -11.70
CA GLN A 130 7.25 18.56 -11.94
C GLN A 130 7.63 17.46 -12.94
N PRO A 131 8.33 17.77 -14.06
CA PRO A 131 8.62 16.81 -15.11
C PRO A 131 9.32 15.53 -14.63
N GLU A 132 10.23 15.65 -13.67
CA GLU A 132 11.01 14.53 -13.12
C GLU A 132 10.14 13.55 -12.29
N TRP A 133 8.91 13.92 -11.98
CA TRP A 133 7.97 13.11 -11.21
C TRP A 133 6.84 12.52 -12.07
N GLU A 134 6.96 12.63 -13.41
CA GLU A 134 6.03 11.93 -14.31
C GLU A 134 6.24 10.41 -14.20
N LEU A 135 5.19 9.71 -13.79
CA LEU A 135 5.21 8.28 -13.59
C LEU A 135 5.05 7.54 -14.92
N SER A 136 5.97 6.65 -15.20
CA SER A 136 5.81 5.63 -16.22
C SER A 136 5.50 4.27 -15.59
N LYS A 137 5.00 3.35 -16.40
CA LYS A 137 4.82 1.95 -16.00
C LYS A 137 6.10 1.36 -15.40
N ASP A 138 7.24 1.62 -16.00
CA ASP A 138 8.53 1.08 -15.60
C ASP A 138 8.94 1.58 -14.22
N VAL A 139 8.80 2.88 -13.97
CA VAL A 139 9.04 3.49 -12.64
C VAL A 139 8.15 2.86 -11.58
N MET A 140 6.88 2.63 -11.89
CA MET A 140 5.95 1.99 -10.93
C MET A 140 6.37 0.55 -10.63
N VAL A 141 6.68 -0.25 -11.65
CA VAL A 141 7.13 -1.64 -11.50
C VAL A 141 8.40 -1.74 -10.66
N GLU A 142 9.41 -0.91 -10.94
CA GLU A 142 10.67 -0.90 -10.20
C GLU A 142 10.46 -0.50 -8.73
N ASN A 143 9.70 0.56 -8.48
CA ASN A 143 9.39 1.03 -7.12
C ASN A 143 8.59 0.01 -6.31
N MET A 144 7.78 -0.81 -6.95
CA MET A 144 7.04 -1.89 -6.29
C MET A 144 7.85 -3.18 -6.10
N GLY A 145 9.10 -3.22 -6.55
CA GLY A 145 9.95 -4.41 -6.48
C GLY A 145 9.56 -5.48 -7.50
N GLY A 146 8.91 -5.08 -8.60
CA GLY A 146 8.49 -5.97 -9.70
C GLY A 146 9.64 -6.46 -10.58
N GLY A 147 10.89 -6.06 -10.30
CA GLY A 147 12.07 -6.41 -11.09
C GLY A 147 12.10 -5.66 -12.42
N VAL A 148 12.74 -6.25 -13.43
CA VAL A 148 12.82 -5.65 -14.78
C VAL A 148 11.41 -5.61 -15.38
N PRO A 149 10.92 -4.42 -15.79
CA PRO A 149 9.61 -4.30 -16.41
C PRO A 149 9.49 -5.11 -17.70
N ASP A 150 8.37 -5.80 -17.88
CA ASP A 150 8.02 -6.41 -19.16
C ASP A 150 7.20 -5.37 -19.97
N PRO A 151 7.72 -4.90 -21.12
CA PRO A 151 7.04 -3.86 -21.90
C PRO A 151 5.68 -4.32 -22.47
N ALA A 152 5.50 -5.61 -22.68
CA ALA A 152 4.24 -6.18 -23.19
C ALA A 152 3.20 -6.44 -22.09
N ASN A 153 3.61 -6.50 -20.82
CA ASN A 153 2.74 -6.78 -19.69
C ASN A 153 1.64 -5.72 -19.55
N LYS A 154 0.41 -6.17 -19.30
CA LYS A 154 -0.75 -5.35 -18.94
C LYS A 154 -1.19 -5.69 -17.54
N ALA A 155 -1.81 -4.73 -16.85
CA ALA A 155 -2.40 -4.99 -15.54
C ALA A 155 -3.54 -6.00 -15.67
N PRO A 156 -3.75 -6.88 -14.67
CA PRO A 156 -4.87 -7.81 -14.66
C PRO A 156 -6.21 -7.10 -14.83
N GLU A 157 -7.13 -7.70 -15.59
CA GLU A 157 -8.52 -7.27 -15.65
C GLU A 157 -9.30 -7.92 -14.50
N MET A 158 -10.07 -7.12 -13.76
CA MET A 158 -10.79 -7.61 -12.58
C MET A 158 -12.25 -7.22 -12.58
N THR A 159 -13.11 -8.13 -12.16
CA THR A 159 -14.54 -7.92 -11.91
C THR A 159 -14.88 -8.28 -10.47
N ILE A 160 -15.87 -7.61 -9.89
CA ILE A 160 -16.39 -7.89 -8.54
C ILE A 160 -17.87 -8.19 -8.68
N GLU A 161 -18.31 -9.25 -8.02
CA GLU A 161 -19.74 -9.57 -7.96
C GLU A 161 -20.48 -8.56 -7.07
N PRO A 162 -21.76 -8.25 -7.38
CA PRO A 162 -22.55 -7.38 -6.52
C PRO A 162 -22.60 -7.88 -5.08
N VAL A 163 -22.30 -7.00 -4.14
CA VAL A 163 -22.28 -7.33 -2.73
C VAL A 163 -23.69 -7.20 -2.17
N THR A 164 -24.22 -8.31 -1.63
CA THR A 164 -25.48 -8.27 -0.88
C THR A 164 -25.23 -7.64 0.50
N ALA A 165 -26.00 -6.64 0.87
CA ALA A 165 -25.90 -5.96 2.17
C ALA A 165 -25.94 -6.98 3.32
N SER A 166 -25.01 -6.84 4.26
CA SER A 166 -24.91 -7.75 5.40
C SER A 166 -25.87 -7.36 6.52
N VAL A 167 -26.71 -8.27 6.91
CA VAL A 167 -27.67 -8.09 8.02
C VAL A 167 -27.08 -8.48 9.39
N SER A 168 -25.89 -9.09 9.45
CA SER A 168 -25.35 -9.68 10.70
C SER A 168 -23.85 -9.48 10.90
N GLY A 169 -23.30 -8.31 10.51
CA GLY A 169 -21.88 -8.01 10.74
C GLY A 169 -20.90 -8.78 9.87
N SER A 170 -21.35 -9.45 8.80
CA SER A 170 -20.45 -10.07 7.82
C SER A 170 -21.04 -10.01 6.40
N ALA A 171 -20.16 -9.95 5.40
CA ALA A 171 -20.50 -10.00 3.98
C ALA A 171 -19.62 -11.03 3.25
N THR A 172 -20.18 -11.65 2.20
CA THR A 172 -19.41 -12.46 1.26
C THR A 172 -19.04 -11.60 0.07
N LEU A 173 -17.75 -11.61 -0.28
CA LEU A 173 -17.18 -10.83 -1.37
C LEU A 173 -16.53 -11.78 -2.37
N THR A 174 -16.85 -11.61 -3.66
CA THR A 174 -16.24 -12.42 -4.73
C THR A 174 -15.64 -11.48 -5.77
N ALA A 175 -14.37 -11.70 -6.09
CA ALA A 175 -13.67 -11.04 -7.16
C ALA A 175 -13.05 -12.06 -8.11
N SER A 176 -13.07 -11.79 -9.40
CA SER A 176 -12.45 -12.60 -10.44
C SER A 176 -11.50 -11.74 -11.26
N ALA A 177 -10.33 -12.30 -11.61
CA ALA A 177 -9.34 -11.63 -12.42
C ALA A 177 -8.83 -12.53 -13.53
N THR A 178 -8.56 -11.92 -14.69
CA THR A 178 -7.87 -12.51 -15.84
C THR A 178 -6.62 -11.69 -16.16
N ASP A 179 -5.66 -12.33 -16.84
CA ASP A 179 -4.36 -11.74 -17.11
C ASP A 179 -3.82 -12.23 -18.45
N ASP A 180 -2.90 -11.47 -19.05
CA ASP A 180 -2.26 -11.84 -20.33
C ASP A 180 -1.16 -12.92 -20.18
N GLY A 181 -0.89 -13.38 -18.95
CA GLY A 181 0.15 -14.36 -18.64
C GLY A 181 1.55 -13.78 -18.62
N LEU A 182 1.65 -12.48 -18.44
CA LEU A 182 2.89 -11.75 -18.21
C LEU A 182 2.88 -11.12 -16.79
N PRO A 183 4.04 -10.86 -16.20
CA PRO A 183 5.36 -11.30 -16.64
C PRO A 183 5.56 -12.80 -16.42
N LYS A 184 6.35 -13.44 -17.28
CA LYS A 184 6.62 -14.88 -17.17
C LYS A 184 7.30 -15.24 -15.83
N PRO A 185 7.06 -16.44 -15.28
CA PRO A 185 7.76 -16.92 -14.11
C PRO A 185 9.27 -16.84 -14.27
N TYR A 186 9.98 -16.57 -13.18
CA TYR A 186 11.44 -16.56 -13.20
C TYR A 186 11.97 -17.92 -13.64
N ARG A 187 12.80 -17.94 -14.69
CA ARG A 187 13.58 -19.14 -14.98
C ARG A 187 14.49 -19.39 -13.79
N ARG A 188 14.50 -20.62 -13.29
CA ARG A 188 15.41 -21.05 -12.23
C ARG A 188 16.83 -20.96 -12.78
N ALA A 189 17.51 -19.82 -12.57
CA ALA A 189 18.94 -19.74 -12.82
C ALA A 189 19.67 -20.58 -11.79
N PRO A 190 20.87 -21.15 -12.12
CA PRO A 190 21.73 -21.76 -11.11
C PRO A 190 21.89 -20.73 -9.98
N SER A 191 21.58 -21.13 -8.75
CA SER A 191 21.65 -20.26 -7.58
C SER A 191 23.06 -19.73 -7.40
N ASN A 192 23.24 -18.42 -7.58
CA ASN A 192 24.40 -17.73 -7.03
C ASN A 192 23.96 -17.16 -5.68
N PRO A 193 24.38 -17.75 -4.55
CA PRO A 193 23.91 -17.37 -3.22
C PRO A 193 24.17 -15.90 -2.87
N ASP A 194 25.13 -15.25 -3.52
CA ASP A 194 25.50 -13.85 -3.25
C ASP A 194 24.67 -12.80 -4.02
N ARG A 195 23.88 -13.22 -5.00
CA ARG A 195 23.04 -12.33 -5.83
C ARG A 195 21.55 -12.39 -5.54
N ASP A 196 21.07 -13.40 -4.83
CA ASP A 196 19.63 -13.70 -4.64
C ASP A 196 19.09 -13.34 -3.24
N SER A 197 19.72 -12.41 -2.53
CA SER A 197 19.36 -12.05 -1.14
C SER A 197 18.03 -11.26 -0.98
N GLN A 198 17.40 -10.81 -2.07
CA GLN A 198 16.10 -10.13 -2.01
C GLN A 198 14.99 -11.11 -2.45
N PRO A 199 13.94 -11.27 -1.62
CA PRO A 199 12.80 -12.07 -2.03
C PRO A 199 12.12 -11.42 -3.23
N LYS A 200 12.10 -12.14 -4.36
CA LYS A 200 11.43 -11.69 -5.58
C LYS A 200 9.92 -11.82 -5.39
N ARG A 201 9.16 -10.83 -5.87
CA ARG A 201 7.70 -10.93 -5.92
C ARG A 201 7.30 -12.13 -6.78
N PRO A 202 6.33 -12.97 -6.33
CA PRO A 202 5.85 -14.08 -7.13
C PRO A 202 5.25 -13.58 -8.44
N ARG A 203 5.32 -14.39 -9.49
CA ARG A 203 4.72 -14.14 -10.81
C ARG A 203 3.44 -14.93 -10.96
N GLY A 204 2.42 -14.28 -11.48
CA GLY A 204 1.06 -14.79 -11.56
C GLY A 204 0.10 -13.94 -10.76
N VAL A 205 -1.18 -14.07 -11.02
CA VAL A 205 -2.21 -13.23 -10.43
C VAL A 205 -2.55 -13.67 -9.01
N GLN A 206 -2.57 -12.71 -8.11
CA GLN A 206 -3.12 -12.85 -6.77
C GLN A 206 -4.19 -11.79 -6.55
N ILE A 207 -5.31 -12.17 -6.00
CA ILE A 207 -6.35 -11.23 -5.52
C ILE A 207 -6.24 -11.12 -4.02
N LYS A 208 -6.28 -9.89 -3.49
CA LYS A 208 -6.39 -9.62 -2.05
C LYS A 208 -7.47 -8.59 -1.78
N TRP A 209 -8.10 -8.68 -0.61
CA TRP A 209 -9.02 -7.69 -0.11
C TRP A 209 -8.41 -6.92 1.04
N ILE A 210 -8.67 -5.62 1.06
CA ILE A 210 -8.25 -4.73 2.13
C ILE A 210 -9.42 -3.83 2.55
N GLU A 211 -9.40 -3.41 3.79
CA GLU A 211 -10.18 -2.26 4.24
C GLU A 211 -9.52 -0.99 3.69
N TYR A 212 -10.31 -0.16 3.04
CA TYR A 212 -9.85 1.11 2.52
C TYR A 212 -10.40 2.28 3.34
N ARG A 213 -11.69 2.16 3.72
CA ARG A 213 -12.39 3.09 4.61
C ARG A 213 -13.41 2.35 5.44
N GLY A 214 -13.59 2.77 6.67
CA GLY A 214 -14.62 2.25 7.54
C GLY A 214 -14.61 2.89 8.92
N PRO A 215 -15.69 2.70 9.69
CA PRO A 215 -15.76 3.17 11.08
C PRO A 215 -15.08 2.22 12.07
N GLY A 216 -14.71 1.00 11.65
CA GLY A 216 -14.08 -0.01 12.49
C GLY A 216 -13.43 -1.12 11.66
N LYS A 217 -12.73 -2.03 12.30
CA LYS A 217 -11.91 -3.06 11.66
C LYS A 217 -12.72 -4.07 10.84
N VAL A 218 -12.13 -4.50 9.72
CA VAL A 218 -12.63 -5.58 8.86
C VAL A 218 -11.64 -6.73 8.84
N MET A 219 -12.14 -7.94 9.10
CA MET A 219 -11.37 -9.17 8.99
C MET A 219 -11.79 -9.96 7.75
N PHE A 220 -10.85 -10.33 6.90
CA PHE A 220 -11.08 -11.12 5.69
C PHE A 220 -10.59 -12.56 5.87
N LYS A 221 -11.43 -13.55 5.56
CA LYS A 221 -11.07 -14.97 5.61
C LYS A 221 -11.53 -15.71 4.34
N PRO A 222 -10.59 -16.11 3.45
CA PRO A 222 -9.17 -15.77 3.43
C PRO A 222 -8.93 -14.30 3.10
N GLY A 223 -7.77 -13.71 3.46
CA GLY A 223 -7.40 -12.33 3.13
C GLY A 223 -6.86 -12.15 1.71
N ALA A 224 -6.30 -13.23 1.13
CA ALA A 224 -5.79 -13.26 -0.24
C ALA A 224 -5.98 -14.65 -0.86
N SER A 225 -6.02 -14.70 -2.19
CA SER A 225 -5.95 -15.96 -2.95
C SER A 225 -4.53 -16.51 -2.99
N GLU A 226 -4.36 -17.73 -3.48
CA GLU A 226 -3.07 -18.19 -3.96
C GLU A 226 -2.65 -17.40 -5.19
N VAL A 227 -1.35 -17.41 -5.51
CA VAL A 227 -0.80 -16.85 -6.75
C VAL A 227 -0.96 -17.89 -7.85
N ILE A 228 -1.72 -17.56 -8.90
CA ILE A 228 -2.01 -18.46 -10.02
C ILE A 228 -1.45 -17.87 -11.32
N TYR A 229 -0.68 -18.67 -12.04
CA TYR A 229 -0.09 -18.25 -13.31
C TYR A 229 -0.84 -18.83 -14.50
N GLY A 230 -1.11 -17.96 -15.49
CA GLY A 230 -1.64 -18.36 -16.80
C GLY A 230 -3.08 -18.88 -16.81
N GLN A 231 -3.83 -18.66 -15.74
CA GLN A 231 -5.25 -19.03 -15.63
C GLN A 231 -6.03 -17.94 -14.88
N PRO A 232 -7.35 -17.82 -15.12
CA PRO A 232 -8.22 -16.96 -14.34
C PRO A 232 -8.18 -17.31 -12.85
N VAL A 233 -8.28 -16.29 -12.01
CA VAL A 233 -8.34 -16.41 -10.55
C VAL A 233 -9.69 -15.91 -10.06
N THR A 234 -10.36 -16.69 -9.24
CA THR A 234 -11.55 -16.26 -8.50
C THR A 234 -11.29 -16.41 -7.02
N MET A 235 -11.56 -15.37 -6.26
CA MET A 235 -11.43 -15.34 -4.82
C MET A 235 -12.76 -14.98 -4.18
N THR A 236 -13.25 -15.87 -3.32
CA THR A 236 -14.37 -15.58 -2.42
C THR A 236 -13.85 -15.46 -1.00
N THR A 237 -14.22 -14.39 -0.31
CA THR A 237 -13.84 -14.16 1.08
C THR A 237 -15.05 -13.77 1.91
N LYS A 238 -14.99 -14.09 3.21
CA LYS A 238 -15.91 -13.58 4.20
C LYS A 238 -15.28 -12.37 4.90
N ALA A 239 -15.89 -11.19 4.74
CA ALA A 239 -15.56 -9.99 5.49
C ALA A 239 -16.41 -9.94 6.76
N SER A 240 -15.77 -9.75 7.92
CA SER A 240 -16.44 -9.59 9.22
C SER A 240 -16.11 -8.20 9.76
N PHE A 241 -17.13 -7.47 10.20
CA PHE A 241 -17.06 -6.07 10.61
C PHE A 241 -17.23 -5.93 12.13
N THR A 242 -16.41 -5.09 12.75
CA THR A 242 -16.47 -4.85 14.21
C THR A 242 -17.51 -3.81 14.61
N MET A 243 -17.94 -2.97 13.68
CA MET A 243 -18.89 -1.88 13.92
C MET A 243 -19.89 -1.75 12.77
N PRO A 244 -21.15 -1.30 13.02
CA PRO A 244 -22.06 -0.92 11.95
C PRO A 244 -21.57 0.38 11.28
N GLY A 245 -21.96 0.56 10.01
CA GLY A 245 -21.66 1.75 9.23
C GLY A 245 -21.33 1.44 7.78
N THR A 246 -20.85 2.45 7.06
CA THR A 246 -20.47 2.34 5.64
C THR A 246 -18.98 2.11 5.53
N TYR A 247 -18.63 1.04 4.82
CA TYR A 247 -17.25 0.67 4.52
C TYR A 247 -16.97 0.78 3.02
N VAL A 248 -15.74 1.14 2.68
CA VAL A 248 -15.19 0.96 1.34
C VAL A 248 -14.13 -0.12 1.44
N LEU A 249 -14.36 -1.24 0.76
CA LEU A 249 -13.43 -2.36 0.69
C LEU A 249 -12.80 -2.37 -0.69
N ARG A 250 -11.51 -2.64 -0.76
CA ARG A 250 -10.74 -2.66 -2.00
C ARG A 250 -10.26 -4.05 -2.33
N ALA A 251 -10.65 -4.56 -3.51
CA ALA A 251 -10.00 -5.71 -4.13
C ALA A 251 -8.81 -5.25 -4.95
N ILE A 252 -7.70 -5.98 -4.89
CA ILE A 252 -6.49 -5.72 -5.65
C ILE A 252 -6.07 -7.02 -6.33
N ALA A 253 -6.05 -7.03 -7.66
CA ALA A 253 -5.47 -8.09 -8.48
C ALA A 253 -4.07 -7.66 -8.93
N ASP A 254 -3.06 -8.47 -8.65
CA ASP A 254 -1.64 -8.14 -8.83
C ASP A 254 -0.91 -9.32 -9.50
N ASP A 255 -0.17 -9.08 -10.59
CA ASP A 255 0.58 -10.09 -11.37
C ASP A 255 2.05 -10.21 -10.96
N GLY A 256 2.47 -9.40 -9.96
CA GLY A 256 3.86 -9.28 -9.51
C GLY A 256 4.63 -8.13 -10.17
N GLN A 257 4.02 -7.40 -11.13
CA GLN A 257 4.53 -6.15 -11.69
C GLN A 257 3.50 -5.04 -11.68
N LEU A 258 2.30 -5.33 -12.16
CA LEU A 258 1.20 -4.40 -12.30
C LEU A 258 0.02 -4.85 -11.44
N PHE A 259 -0.89 -3.95 -11.17
CA PHE A 259 -2.09 -4.26 -10.42
C PHE A 259 -3.29 -3.44 -10.89
N THR A 260 -4.47 -4.00 -10.65
CA THR A 260 -5.76 -3.32 -10.78
C THR A 260 -6.45 -3.31 -9.43
N ALA A 261 -7.06 -2.20 -9.07
CA ALA A 261 -7.78 -2.06 -7.80
C ALA A 261 -9.21 -1.56 -8.05
N HIS A 262 -10.18 -2.24 -7.45
CA HIS A 262 -11.58 -1.84 -7.50
C HIS A 262 -12.15 -1.74 -6.09
N ASP A 263 -12.96 -0.70 -5.86
CA ASP A 263 -13.60 -0.43 -4.58
C ASP A 263 -15.06 -0.88 -4.61
N VAL A 264 -15.52 -1.46 -3.49
CA VAL A 264 -16.93 -1.73 -3.25
C VAL A 264 -17.37 -1.07 -1.95
N THR A 265 -18.58 -0.50 -1.96
CA THR A 265 -19.21 0.03 -0.75
C THR A 265 -20.08 -1.03 -0.11
N VAL A 266 -19.87 -1.27 1.18
CA VAL A 266 -20.66 -2.21 1.99
C VAL A 266 -21.31 -1.45 3.14
N ASN A 267 -22.64 -1.51 3.23
CA ASN A 267 -23.39 -0.94 4.34
C ASN A 267 -23.69 -2.06 5.36
N VAL A 268 -23.13 -1.92 6.55
CA VAL A 268 -23.30 -2.85 7.66
C VAL A 268 -24.34 -2.28 8.63
N THR A 269 -25.46 -2.97 8.78
CA THR A 269 -26.49 -2.59 9.75
C THR A 269 -26.18 -3.21 11.11
N GLY A 270 -26.39 -2.47 12.19
CA GLY A 270 -26.34 -3.01 13.54
C GLY A 270 -27.48 -4.00 13.79
N ASN A 271 -27.27 -5.01 14.64
CA ASN A 271 -28.38 -5.80 15.16
C ASN A 271 -29.30 -4.86 15.93
N SER A 272 -30.50 -4.61 15.42
CA SER A 272 -31.56 -4.06 16.24
C SER A 272 -31.91 -5.13 17.29
N SER A 273 -31.38 -5.01 18.50
CA SER A 273 -31.90 -5.72 19.65
C SER A 273 -33.37 -5.30 19.74
N GLN A 274 -34.27 -6.23 19.44
CA GLN A 274 -35.68 -6.04 19.78
C GLN A 274 -35.72 -5.91 21.32
N GLU A 275 -35.83 -4.68 21.82
CA GLU A 275 -36.34 -4.46 23.15
C GLU A 275 -37.78 -4.99 23.16
N GLN A 276 -37.93 -6.21 23.62
CA GLN A 276 -39.24 -6.71 24.05
C GLN A 276 -39.50 -6.11 25.43
N HIS A 277 -40.43 -5.17 25.43
CA HIS A 277 -41.12 -4.75 26.65
C HIS A 277 -42.12 -5.82 27.10
#